data_87d531f77bfd072b4296df98ccdd5e71
#
_entry.id   87d531f77bfd072b4296df98ccdd5e71
#
_cell.length_a   1.000
_cell.length_b   1.000
_cell.length_c   1.000
_cell.angle_alpha   90.00
_cell.angle_beta   90.00
_cell.angle_gamma   90.00
#
_symmetry.space_group_name_H-M   'P 1'
#
loop_
_entity.id
_entity.type
_entity.pdbx_description
1 polymer ?
#
loop_
_entity_poly.entity_id
_entity_poly.type
_entity_poly.pdbx_seq_one_letter_code
_entity_poly.pdbx_strand_id
1 'polypeptide(L)'
;MKDSYYFQHDYNARNDPKLQDVLIEYGVAGIGVFWCVIEQMYEQGGKLPFKACKSIAFALHVDCKVVESVMNDFELFQNDGTFFWSS
;
A
#
# COMPACT_ATOMS: atom_id res chain seq x y z
N MET A 1 -14.65 14.22 9.85
CA MET A 1 -14.52 13.62 8.64
C MET A 1 -13.27 12.80 8.49
N LYS A 2 -13.02 12.35 7.33
CA LYS A 2 -11.96 11.39 7.19
C LYS A 2 -10.57 11.94 7.43
N ASP A 3 -10.46 13.21 7.67
CA ASP A 3 -9.17 13.79 7.97
C ASP A 3 -8.59 13.24 9.24
N SER A 4 -9.38 13.06 10.27
CA SER A 4 -8.85 12.51 11.49
C SER A 4 -8.48 11.04 11.31
N TYR A 5 -9.19 10.35 10.47
CA TYR A 5 -8.86 8.99 10.14
C TYR A 5 -7.49 8.91 9.47
N TYR A 6 -7.23 9.75 8.50
CA TYR A 6 -5.93 9.80 7.84
C TYR A 6 -4.83 10.16 8.81
N PHE A 7 -5.11 11.05 9.71
CA PHE A 7 -4.15 11.46 10.69
C PHE A 7 -3.63 10.27 11.49
N GLN A 8 -4.53 9.43 11.94
CA GLN A 8 -4.15 8.30 12.73
C GLN A 8 -3.29 7.31 11.95
N HIS A 9 -3.67 7.05 10.72
CA HIS A 9 -2.90 6.17 9.87
C HIS A 9 -1.52 6.73 9.61
N ASP A 10 -1.45 8.00 9.31
CA ASP A 10 -0.19 8.64 9.00
C ASP A 10 0.76 8.57 10.19
N TYR A 11 0.23 8.81 11.37
CA TYR A 11 1.03 8.75 12.58
C TYR A 11 1.61 7.36 12.80
N ASN A 12 0.78 6.35 12.66
CA ASN A 12 1.22 4.97 12.83
C ASN A 12 2.24 4.56 11.78
N ALA A 13 2.04 5.02 10.55
CA ALA A 13 2.95 4.68 9.47
C ALA A 13 4.36 5.19 9.75
N ARG A 14 4.48 6.34 10.35
CA ARG A 14 5.79 6.90 10.63
C ARG A 14 6.60 6.06 11.58
N ASN A 15 5.93 5.30 12.42
CA ASN A 15 6.61 4.48 13.42
C ASN A 15 6.81 3.05 12.99
N ASP A 16 6.37 2.69 11.79
CA ASP A 16 6.51 1.33 11.30
C ASP A 16 7.82 1.20 10.53
N PRO A 17 8.76 0.36 11.02
CA PRO A 17 10.04 0.20 10.32
C PRO A 17 9.90 -0.25 8.88
N LYS A 18 8.88 -1.05 8.59
CA LYS A 18 8.68 -1.54 7.23
C LYS A 18 8.28 -0.41 6.29
N LEU A 19 7.46 0.50 6.77
CA LEU A 19 7.10 1.67 5.97
C LEU A 19 8.26 2.63 5.83
N GLN A 20 9.12 2.71 6.82
CA GLN A 20 10.33 3.50 6.68
C GLN A 20 11.21 2.95 5.58
N ASP A 21 11.28 1.63 5.43
CA ASP A 21 12.03 1.02 4.34
C ASP A 21 11.44 1.40 2.99
N VAL A 22 10.13 1.44 2.89
CA VAL A 22 9.46 1.88 1.66
C VAL A 22 9.84 3.33 1.36
N LEU A 23 9.82 4.16 2.38
CA LEU A 23 10.17 5.56 2.21
C LEU A 23 11.61 5.74 1.73
N ILE A 24 12.52 4.97 2.28
CA ILE A 24 13.92 5.02 1.87
C ILE A 24 14.09 4.59 0.43
N GLU A 25 13.41 3.52 0.05
CA GLU A 25 13.56 2.93 -1.28
C GLU A 25 12.85 3.75 -2.37
N TYR A 26 11.63 4.17 -2.10
CA TYR A 26 10.78 4.79 -3.12
C TYR A 26 10.33 6.20 -2.79
N GLY A 27 10.65 6.70 -1.62
CA GLY A 27 10.25 8.04 -1.25
C GLY A 27 8.75 8.15 -1.03
N VAL A 28 8.26 9.36 -1.23
CA VAL A 28 6.84 9.66 -0.97
C VAL A 28 5.94 8.87 -1.89
N ALA A 29 6.40 8.58 -3.10
CA ALA A 29 5.59 7.82 -4.05
C ALA A 29 5.26 6.44 -3.51
N GLY A 30 6.23 5.77 -2.87
CA GLY A 30 5.99 4.45 -2.29
C GLY A 30 4.98 4.51 -1.16
N ILE A 31 5.06 5.53 -0.33
CA ILE A 31 4.11 5.71 0.75
C ILE A 31 2.70 5.95 0.19
N GLY A 32 2.60 6.74 -0.87
CA GLY A 32 1.33 6.96 -1.53
C GLY A 32 0.72 5.68 -2.07
N VAL A 33 1.57 4.83 -2.66
CA VAL A 33 1.13 3.51 -3.14
C VAL A 33 0.58 2.69 -1.98
N PHE A 34 1.29 2.66 -0.87
CA PHE A 34 0.86 1.90 0.30
C PHE A 34 -0.55 2.32 0.74
N TRP A 35 -0.77 3.62 0.88
CA TRP A 35 -2.07 4.10 1.35
C TRP A 35 -3.17 3.85 0.34
N CYS A 36 -2.87 3.96 -0.95
CA CYS A 36 -3.85 3.66 -1.97
C CYS A 36 -4.26 2.19 -1.92
N VAL A 37 -3.29 1.31 -1.72
CA VAL A 37 -3.55 -0.12 -1.58
C VAL A 37 -4.46 -0.38 -0.38
N ILE A 38 -4.15 0.23 0.75
CA ILE A 38 -4.95 0.06 1.97
C ILE A 38 -6.38 0.51 1.75
N GLU A 39 -6.57 1.68 1.12
CA GLU A 39 -7.90 2.19 0.88
C GLU A 39 -8.70 1.27 0.00
N GLN A 40 -8.07 0.74 -1.05
CA GLN A 40 -8.78 -0.17 -1.94
C GLN A 40 -9.09 -1.49 -1.25
N MET A 41 -8.23 -1.94 -0.37
CA MET A 41 -8.53 -3.13 0.42
C MET A 41 -9.79 -2.96 1.25
N TYR A 42 -9.93 -1.83 1.90
CA TYR A 42 -11.13 -1.57 2.69
C TYR A 42 -12.38 -1.58 1.82
N GLU A 43 -12.28 -1.00 0.63
CA GLU A 43 -13.41 -0.96 -0.29
C GLU A 43 -13.78 -2.35 -0.78
N GLN A 44 -12.82 -3.25 -0.88
CA GLN A 44 -13.04 -4.58 -1.41
C GLN A 44 -13.28 -5.63 -0.32
N GLY A 45 -13.46 -5.20 0.91
CA GLY A 45 -13.76 -6.13 1.98
C GLY A 45 -12.55 -6.75 2.64
N GLY A 46 -11.37 -6.18 2.45
CA GLY A 46 -10.17 -6.59 3.16
C GLY A 46 -9.13 -7.30 2.33
N LYS A 47 -9.46 -7.66 1.10
CA LYS A 47 -8.51 -8.32 0.20
C LYS A 47 -8.49 -7.64 -1.15
N LEU A 48 -7.34 -7.68 -1.82
CA LEU A 48 -7.20 -7.19 -3.19
C LEU A 48 -6.55 -8.26 -4.05
N PRO A 49 -7.04 -8.44 -5.28
CA PRO A 49 -6.34 -9.34 -6.21
C PRO A 49 -5.05 -8.69 -6.68
N PHE A 50 -4.07 -9.51 -7.01
CA PHE A 50 -2.78 -9.00 -7.50
C PHE A 50 -2.93 -8.16 -8.76
N LYS A 51 -3.92 -8.44 -9.58
CA LYS A 51 -4.12 -7.65 -10.79
C LYS A 51 -4.48 -6.19 -10.49
N ALA A 52 -4.86 -5.88 -9.26
CA ALA A 52 -5.12 -4.50 -8.88
C ALA A 52 -3.87 -3.63 -8.96
N CYS A 53 -2.67 -4.23 -9.00
CA CYS A 53 -1.43 -3.49 -9.15
C CYS A 53 -1.47 -2.55 -10.36
N LYS A 54 -2.01 -3.03 -11.47
CA LYS A 54 -2.04 -2.23 -12.70
C LYS A 54 -2.97 -1.04 -12.55
N SER A 55 -4.11 -1.25 -11.93
CA SER A 55 -5.06 -0.16 -11.72
C SER A 55 -4.48 0.92 -10.82
N ILE A 56 -3.82 0.49 -9.75
CA ILE A 56 -3.21 1.42 -8.81
C ILE A 56 -2.08 2.20 -9.48
N ALA A 57 -1.23 1.48 -10.22
CA ALA A 57 -0.13 2.12 -10.93
C ALA A 57 -0.63 3.17 -11.90
N PHE A 58 -1.69 2.84 -12.63
CA PHE A 58 -2.27 3.77 -13.58
C PHE A 58 -2.84 5.00 -12.87
N ALA A 59 -3.57 4.77 -11.79
CA ALA A 59 -4.22 5.87 -11.06
C ALA A 59 -3.20 6.83 -10.46
N LEU A 60 -2.07 6.31 -10.00
CA LEU A 60 -1.06 7.13 -9.34
C LEU A 60 0.06 7.57 -10.26
N HIS A 61 0.03 7.15 -11.52
CA HIS A 61 1.07 7.48 -12.49
C HIS A 61 2.44 7.01 -12.03
N VAL A 62 2.49 5.80 -11.48
CA VAL A 62 3.76 5.20 -11.07
C VAL A 62 3.96 3.90 -11.83
N ASP A 63 5.21 3.43 -11.84
CA ASP A 63 5.54 2.16 -12.48
C ASP A 63 4.87 1.02 -11.72
N CYS A 64 4.29 0.09 -12.45
CA CYS A 64 3.65 -1.07 -11.85
C CYS A 64 4.62 -1.84 -10.96
N LYS A 65 5.90 -1.84 -11.29
CA LYS A 65 6.90 -2.51 -10.48
C LYS A 65 7.01 -1.90 -9.09
N VAL A 66 6.80 -0.60 -8.96
CA VAL A 66 6.79 0.04 -7.64
C VAL A 66 5.64 -0.49 -6.81
N VAL A 67 4.46 -0.59 -7.42
CA VAL A 67 3.29 -1.11 -6.71
C VAL A 67 3.54 -2.55 -6.29
N GLU A 68 4.05 -3.38 -7.19
CA GLU A 68 4.32 -4.77 -6.87
C GLU A 68 5.35 -4.91 -5.75
N SER A 69 6.37 -4.07 -5.77
CA SER A 69 7.41 -4.12 -4.75
C SER A 69 6.84 -3.73 -3.38
N VAL A 70 6.03 -2.68 -3.33
CA VAL A 70 5.41 -2.28 -2.08
C VAL A 70 4.53 -3.40 -1.53
N MET A 71 3.85 -4.13 -2.42
CA MET A 71 2.97 -5.22 -2.00
C MET A 71 3.74 -6.46 -1.57
N ASN A 72 4.90 -6.74 -2.15
CA ASN A 72 5.55 -8.03 -1.97
C ASN A 72 6.87 -7.98 -1.21
N ASP A 73 7.60 -6.87 -1.26
CA ASP A 73 9.00 -6.88 -0.84
C ASP A 73 9.24 -6.36 0.56
N PHE A 74 8.25 -5.75 1.18
CA PHE A 74 8.46 -5.09 2.48
C PHE A 74 7.70 -5.78 3.61
N GLU A 75 7.11 -6.93 3.34
CA GLU A 75 6.39 -7.70 4.37
C GLU A 75 5.25 -6.92 5.02
N LEU A 76 4.69 -5.99 4.28
CA LEU A 76 3.56 -5.21 4.77
C LEU A 76 2.24 -5.95 4.61
N PHE A 77 2.18 -6.89 3.69
CA PHE A 77 0.96 -7.60 3.35
C PHE A 77 1.21 -9.09 3.29
N GLN A 78 0.17 -9.84 3.57
CA GLN A 78 0.17 -11.28 3.37
C GLN A 78 -0.57 -11.62 2.10
N ASN A 79 -0.30 -12.79 1.53
CA ASN A 79 -0.97 -13.19 0.29
C ASN A 79 -1.04 -14.70 0.18
N ASP A 80 -1.93 -15.14 -0.72
CA ASP A 80 -2.09 -16.57 -1.01
C ASP A 80 -1.80 -16.89 -2.47
N GLY A 81 -1.14 -15.97 -3.18
CA GLY A 81 -0.82 -16.15 -4.58
C GLY A 81 -1.83 -15.51 -5.53
N THR A 82 -3.04 -15.27 -5.08
CA THR A 82 -4.09 -14.65 -5.89
C THR A 82 -4.55 -13.33 -5.31
N PHE A 83 -4.70 -13.28 -4.00
CA PHE A 83 -5.12 -12.09 -3.27
C PHE A 83 -4.10 -11.75 -2.22
N PHE A 84 -4.09 -10.50 -1.80
CA PHE A 84 -3.26 -10.09 -0.67
C PHE A 84 -4.07 -9.22 0.28
N TRP A 85 -3.61 -9.15 1.53
CA TRP A 85 -4.33 -8.42 2.58
C TRP A 85 -3.36 -7.95 3.65
N SER A 86 -3.85 -7.00 4.46
CA SER A 86 -3.08 -6.47 5.58
C SER A 86 -3.32 -7.35 6.80
N SER A 87 -2.27 -7.66 7.53
CA SER A 87 -2.43 -8.45 8.74
C SER A 87 -2.93 -7.60 9.91
#